data_9129806dc62d7ef8f05a03cbf4b5d87f
#
_entry.id   9129806dc62d7ef8f05a03cbf4b5d87f
#
_cell.length_a   1.000
_cell.length_b   1.000
_cell.length_c   1.000
_cell.angle_alpha   90.00
_cell.angle_beta   90.00
_cell.angle_gamma   90.00
#
_symmetry.space_group_name_H-M   'P 1'
#
loop_
_entity.id
_entity.type
_entity.pdbx_description
1 polymer ?
#
loop_
_entity_poly.entity_id
_entity_poly.type
_entity_poly.pdbx_seq_one_letter_code
_entity_poly.pdbx_strand_id
1 'polypeptide(L)'
;MIREANKFDIDACVEMMRQYAAESPIIKLRDKRLHDEQHIRQLLSSLIIGRGFVLVDNEYRGMAAGIVVPNVWCPEVNEVRELAWWVAPEHRNTTIGGKLFLAYNKKAQELIDQERAEVVIISLMPQSPKIDLESRGFKKIDSTYCKE
;
A
#
# COMPACT_ATOMS: atom_id res chain seq x y z
N MET A 1 -9.22 4.48 14.05
CA MET A 1 -8.72 3.12 14.34
C MET A 1 -8.40 2.42 13.02
N ILE A 2 -7.24 1.79 12.95
CA ILE A 2 -6.83 1.04 11.76
C ILE A 2 -7.13 -0.44 11.97
N ARG A 3 -7.67 -1.09 10.94
CA ARG A 3 -8.01 -2.51 10.96
C ARG A 3 -7.80 -3.14 9.58
N GLU A 4 -7.80 -4.46 9.52
CA GLU A 4 -7.80 -5.15 8.24
C GLU A 4 -9.15 -4.95 7.55
N ALA A 5 -9.09 -4.73 6.24
CA ALA A 5 -10.28 -4.62 5.41
C ALA A 5 -10.90 -6.00 5.17
N ASN A 6 -12.19 -6.03 4.95
CA ASN A 6 -12.94 -7.20 4.54
C ASN A 6 -13.72 -6.89 3.25
N LYS A 7 -14.50 -7.86 2.77
CA LYS A 7 -15.24 -7.73 1.51
C LYS A 7 -16.21 -6.54 1.48
N PHE A 8 -16.70 -6.09 2.64
CA PHE A 8 -17.64 -4.98 2.72
C PHE A 8 -16.95 -3.61 2.60
N ASP A 9 -15.62 -3.58 2.67
CA ASP A 9 -14.84 -2.36 2.55
C ASP A 9 -14.40 -2.09 1.10
N ILE A 10 -14.63 -3.01 0.17
CA ILE A 10 -14.06 -2.92 -1.19
C ILE A 10 -14.52 -1.65 -1.91
N ASP A 11 -15.80 -1.28 -1.84
CA ASP A 11 -16.28 -0.07 -2.50
C ASP A 11 -15.54 1.18 -2.01
N ALA A 12 -15.37 1.32 -0.70
CA ALA A 12 -14.64 2.44 -0.12
C ALA A 12 -13.15 2.42 -0.52
N CYS A 13 -12.55 1.24 -0.55
CA CYS A 13 -11.15 1.07 -0.96
C CYS A 13 -10.95 1.44 -2.44
N VAL A 14 -11.87 1.05 -3.31
CA VAL A 14 -11.82 1.42 -4.74
C VAL A 14 -11.86 2.93 -4.90
N GLU A 15 -12.73 3.63 -4.16
CA GLU A 15 -12.80 5.09 -4.20
C GLU A 15 -11.51 5.73 -3.68
N MET A 16 -10.94 5.23 -2.59
CA MET A 16 -9.65 5.72 -2.10
C MET A 16 -8.53 5.50 -3.13
N MET A 17 -8.52 4.37 -3.81
CA MET A 17 -7.53 4.10 -4.87
C MET A 17 -7.72 4.98 -6.09
N ARG A 18 -8.96 5.34 -6.41
CA ARG A 18 -9.23 6.31 -7.47
C ARG A 18 -8.63 7.67 -7.12
N GLN A 19 -8.79 8.13 -5.89
CA GLN A 19 -8.20 9.38 -5.42
C GLN A 19 -6.67 9.30 -5.38
N TYR A 20 -6.13 8.17 -4.95
CA TYR A 20 -4.69 7.91 -4.97
C TYR A 20 -4.13 8.02 -6.40
N ALA A 21 -4.77 7.38 -7.38
CA ALA A 21 -4.35 7.43 -8.77
C ALA A 21 -4.38 8.85 -9.34
N ALA A 22 -5.39 9.65 -8.95
CA ALA A 22 -5.52 11.05 -9.39
C ALA A 22 -4.36 11.94 -8.91
N GLU A 23 -3.66 11.54 -7.85
CA GLU A 23 -2.51 12.25 -7.32
C GLU A 23 -1.16 11.71 -7.82
N SER A 24 -1.16 10.74 -8.73
CA SER A 24 0.07 10.15 -9.24
C SER A 24 0.96 11.21 -9.90
N PRO A 25 2.28 11.19 -9.65
CA PRO A 25 3.22 12.02 -10.40
C PRO A 25 3.35 11.58 -11.87
N ILE A 26 2.93 10.35 -12.20
CA ILE A 26 2.86 9.87 -13.58
C ILE A 26 1.56 10.35 -14.18
N ILE A 27 1.64 11.27 -15.16
CA ILE A 27 0.46 11.94 -15.73
C ILE A 27 -0.50 10.93 -16.36
N LYS A 28 0.02 9.95 -17.08
CA LYS A 28 -0.80 8.90 -17.70
C LYS A 28 -1.60 8.08 -16.70
N LEU A 29 -1.12 7.94 -15.48
CA LEU A 29 -1.85 7.22 -14.42
C LEU A 29 -2.97 8.05 -13.79
N ARG A 30 -2.99 9.35 -14.05
CA ARG A 30 -4.10 10.21 -13.61
C ARG A 30 -5.33 10.11 -14.51
N ASP A 31 -5.14 9.61 -15.73
CA ASP A 31 -6.23 9.47 -16.70
C ASP A 31 -7.19 8.36 -16.23
N LYS A 32 -8.49 8.63 -16.27
CA LYS A 32 -9.53 7.66 -15.87
C LYS A 32 -9.43 6.33 -16.64
N ARG A 33 -8.91 6.36 -17.86
CA ARG A 33 -8.72 5.14 -18.67
C ARG A 33 -7.74 4.18 -18.04
N LEU A 34 -6.83 4.66 -17.19
CA LEU A 34 -5.81 3.85 -16.54
C LEU A 34 -6.21 3.42 -15.13
N HIS A 35 -7.39 3.85 -14.66
CA HIS A 35 -7.98 3.37 -13.42
C HIS A 35 -9.08 2.37 -13.77
N ASP A 36 -8.70 1.12 -13.89
CA ASP A 36 -9.63 0.03 -14.18
C ASP A 36 -10.29 -0.44 -12.88
N GLU A 37 -11.52 0.03 -12.65
CA GLU A 37 -12.26 -0.27 -11.43
C GLU A 37 -12.45 -1.77 -11.21
N GLN A 38 -12.80 -2.51 -12.24
CA GLN A 38 -13.02 -3.96 -12.13
C GLN A 38 -11.73 -4.67 -11.74
N HIS A 39 -10.63 -4.31 -12.38
CA HIS A 39 -9.31 -4.88 -12.04
C HIS A 39 -8.92 -4.55 -10.59
N ILE A 40 -9.13 -3.32 -10.16
CA ILE A 40 -8.79 -2.91 -8.80
C ILE A 40 -9.64 -3.66 -7.77
N ARG A 41 -10.92 -3.88 -8.04
CA ARG A 41 -11.78 -4.72 -7.20
C ARG A 41 -11.25 -6.14 -7.07
N GLN A 42 -10.84 -6.73 -8.17
CA GLN A 42 -10.27 -8.07 -8.19
C GLN A 42 -8.95 -8.14 -7.43
N LEU A 43 -8.09 -7.13 -7.62
CA LEU A 43 -6.81 -7.04 -6.90
C LEU A 43 -7.05 -6.94 -5.39
N LEU A 44 -7.88 -6.00 -4.95
CA LEU A 44 -8.19 -5.83 -3.52
C LEU A 44 -8.78 -7.10 -2.92
N SER A 45 -9.70 -7.75 -3.62
CA SER A 45 -10.28 -9.02 -3.18
C SER A 45 -9.21 -10.11 -3.02
N SER A 46 -8.27 -10.21 -3.96
CA SER A 46 -7.18 -11.18 -3.89
C SER A 46 -6.23 -10.91 -2.72
N LEU A 47 -5.97 -9.63 -2.40
CA LEU A 47 -5.15 -9.27 -1.24
C LEU A 47 -5.86 -9.67 0.06
N ILE A 48 -7.15 -9.39 0.18
CA ILE A 48 -7.94 -9.71 1.37
C ILE A 48 -8.02 -11.22 1.59
N ILE A 49 -8.12 -12.01 0.52
CA ILE A 49 -8.21 -13.48 0.59
C ILE A 49 -6.89 -14.13 1.06
N GLY A 50 -5.76 -13.45 0.88
CA GLY A 50 -4.49 -13.99 1.38
C GLY A 50 -3.26 -13.74 0.52
N ARG A 51 -3.41 -13.09 -0.62
CA ARG A 51 -2.28 -12.74 -1.48
C ARG A 51 -1.46 -11.58 -0.91
N GLY A 52 -2.01 -10.92 0.08
CA GLY A 52 -1.41 -9.81 0.80
C GLY A 52 -2.33 -9.35 1.91
N PHE A 53 -2.50 -8.03 2.04
CA PHE A 53 -3.40 -7.46 3.02
C PHE A 53 -3.82 -6.04 2.62
N VAL A 54 -4.95 -5.61 3.16
CA VAL A 54 -5.45 -4.25 3.02
C VAL A 54 -5.82 -3.75 4.41
N LEU A 55 -5.34 -2.57 4.76
CA LEU A 55 -5.58 -1.91 6.03
C LEU A 55 -6.35 -0.63 5.78
N VAL A 56 -7.38 -0.39 6.57
CA VAL A 56 -8.23 0.79 6.45
C VAL A 56 -8.43 1.48 7.79
N ASP A 57 -8.57 2.80 7.73
CA ASP A 57 -9.14 3.55 8.84
C ASP A 57 -10.66 3.33 8.87
N ASN A 58 -11.24 3.19 10.07
CA ASN A 58 -12.68 2.92 10.23
C ASN A 58 -13.59 3.93 9.52
N GLU A 59 -13.14 5.17 9.36
CA GLU A 59 -13.89 6.22 8.66
C GLU A 59 -13.40 6.43 7.22
N TYR A 60 -12.57 5.52 6.73
CA TYR A 60 -11.99 5.57 5.37
C TYR A 60 -11.21 6.85 5.07
N ARG A 61 -10.53 7.39 6.09
CA ARG A 61 -9.67 8.56 5.93
C ARG A 61 -8.29 8.23 5.35
N GLY A 62 -7.99 6.96 5.24
CA GLY A 62 -6.76 6.46 4.65
C GLY A 62 -6.74 4.95 4.56
N MET A 63 -5.79 4.44 3.78
CA MET A 63 -5.56 3.01 3.64
C MET A 63 -4.10 2.71 3.31
N ALA A 64 -3.71 1.49 3.59
CA ALA A 64 -2.45 0.94 3.13
C ALA A 64 -2.68 -0.49 2.63
N ALA A 65 -1.93 -0.88 1.62
CA ALA A 65 -2.05 -2.23 1.05
C ALA A 65 -0.66 -2.79 0.75
N GLY A 66 -0.49 -4.07 1.01
CA GLY A 66 0.72 -4.80 0.69
C GLY A 66 0.39 -6.10 -0.04
N ILE A 67 1.31 -6.52 -0.89
CA ILE A 67 1.22 -7.77 -1.65
C ILE A 67 2.46 -8.60 -1.39
N VAL A 68 2.28 -9.92 -1.32
CA VAL A 68 3.40 -10.87 -1.29
C VAL A 68 3.70 -11.30 -2.73
N VAL A 69 4.90 -10.99 -3.20
CA VAL A 69 5.33 -11.29 -4.57
C VAL A 69 6.72 -11.91 -4.59
N PRO A 70 7.01 -12.79 -5.57
CA PRO A 70 8.36 -13.30 -5.76
C PRO A 70 9.32 -12.16 -6.14
N ASN A 71 10.54 -12.24 -5.62
CA ASN A 71 11.61 -11.37 -6.07
C ASN A 71 11.92 -11.66 -7.56
N VAL A 72 12.13 -10.61 -8.34
CA VAL A 72 12.38 -10.73 -9.79
C VAL A 72 13.66 -11.52 -10.09
N TRP A 73 14.67 -11.37 -9.24
CA TRP A 73 15.99 -12.00 -9.46
C TRP A 73 16.11 -13.38 -8.81
N CYS A 74 15.28 -13.65 -7.78
CA CYS A 74 15.29 -14.91 -7.05
C CYS A 74 13.85 -15.29 -6.69
N PRO A 75 13.14 -16.05 -7.54
CA PRO A 75 11.72 -16.35 -7.32
C PRO A 75 11.40 -17.16 -6.04
N GLU A 76 12.40 -17.79 -5.45
CA GLU A 76 12.24 -18.50 -4.18
C GLU A 76 12.12 -17.56 -2.98
N VAL A 77 12.55 -16.30 -3.16
CA VAL A 77 12.45 -15.27 -2.13
C VAL A 77 11.19 -14.44 -2.38
N ASN A 78 10.29 -14.40 -1.41
CA ASN A 78 9.10 -13.56 -1.47
C ASN A 78 9.33 -12.24 -0.74
N GLU A 79 8.74 -11.19 -1.29
CA GLU A 79 8.79 -9.83 -0.75
C GLU A 79 7.38 -9.40 -0.36
N VAL A 80 7.26 -8.67 0.75
CA VAL A 80 6.07 -7.86 1.02
C VAL A 80 6.32 -6.51 0.39
N ARG A 81 5.55 -6.17 -0.65
CA ARG A 81 5.65 -4.88 -1.32
C ARG A 81 4.45 -4.01 -1.00
N GLU A 82 4.73 -2.77 -0.65
CA GLU A 82 3.69 -1.77 -0.49
C GLU A 82 3.12 -1.43 -1.87
N LEU A 83 1.79 -1.48 -1.98
CA LEU A 83 1.06 -1.09 -3.19
C LEU A 83 0.47 0.31 -3.07
N ALA A 84 0.04 0.68 -1.87
CA ALA A 84 -0.54 1.98 -1.61
C ALA A 84 -0.40 2.30 -0.11
N TRP A 85 -0.13 3.56 0.16
CA TRP A 85 -0.14 4.13 1.50
C TRP A 85 -0.64 5.55 1.34
N TRP A 86 -1.94 5.74 1.57
CA TRP A 86 -2.62 6.97 1.22
C TRP A 86 -3.47 7.46 2.39
N VAL A 87 -3.46 8.76 2.60
CA VAL A 87 -4.32 9.47 3.55
C VAL A 87 -5.05 10.56 2.79
N ALA A 88 -6.35 10.72 3.04
CA ALA A 88 -7.14 11.78 2.43
C ALA A 88 -6.50 13.15 2.72
N PRO A 89 -6.44 14.06 1.74
CA PRO A 89 -5.71 15.32 1.88
C PRO A 89 -6.06 16.12 3.14
N GLU A 90 -7.33 16.16 3.52
CA GLU A 90 -7.81 16.88 4.70
C GLU A 90 -7.36 16.26 6.03
N HIS A 91 -6.81 15.05 6.00
CA HIS A 91 -6.36 14.32 7.19
C HIS A 91 -4.85 14.07 7.24
N ARG A 92 -4.06 14.66 6.32
CA ARG A 92 -2.63 14.40 6.19
C ARG A 92 -1.78 14.93 7.34
N ASN A 93 -2.28 15.90 8.07
CA ASN A 93 -1.58 16.47 9.23
C ASN A 93 -2.00 15.78 10.55
N THR A 94 -2.58 14.59 10.47
CA THR A 94 -3.01 13.81 11.62
C THR A 94 -2.11 12.59 11.83
N THR A 95 -2.43 11.76 12.82
CA THR A 95 -1.68 10.54 13.14
C THR A 95 -2.05 9.35 12.25
N ILE A 96 -3.01 9.49 11.33
CA ILE A 96 -3.53 8.37 10.52
C ILE A 96 -2.44 7.73 9.68
N GLY A 97 -1.62 8.54 9.00
CA GLY A 97 -0.52 8.02 8.19
C GLY A 97 0.46 7.16 8.98
N GLY A 98 0.86 7.64 10.15
CA GLY A 98 1.75 6.88 11.03
C GLY A 98 1.11 5.60 11.57
N LYS A 99 -0.17 5.65 11.91
CA LYS A 99 -0.91 4.46 12.38
C LYS A 99 -1.04 3.41 11.28
N LEU A 100 -1.28 3.84 10.05
CA LEU A 100 -1.29 2.94 8.89
C LEU A 100 0.08 2.29 8.68
N PHE A 101 1.16 3.06 8.82
CA PHE A 101 2.52 2.52 8.73
C PHE A 101 2.77 1.45 9.80
N LEU A 102 2.42 1.74 11.05
CA LEU A 102 2.64 0.78 12.13
C LEU A 102 1.86 -0.51 11.90
N ALA A 103 0.61 -0.40 11.44
CA ALA A 103 -0.21 -1.56 11.12
C ALA A 103 0.36 -2.34 9.92
N TYR A 104 0.83 -1.63 8.89
CA TYR A 104 1.51 -2.24 7.75
C TYR A 104 2.74 -3.03 8.20
N ASN A 105 3.60 -2.39 8.98
CA ASN A 105 4.85 -3.01 9.44
C ASN A 105 4.58 -4.24 10.31
N LYS A 106 3.59 -4.15 11.18
CA LYS A 106 3.16 -5.28 12.00
C LYS A 106 2.69 -6.46 11.14
N LYS A 107 1.85 -6.17 10.15
CA LYS A 107 1.32 -7.21 9.26
C LYS A 107 2.41 -7.84 8.40
N ALA A 108 3.32 -7.02 7.89
CA ALA A 108 4.48 -7.50 7.14
C ALA A 108 5.38 -8.41 8.02
N GLN A 109 5.62 -8.03 9.28
CA GLN A 109 6.40 -8.84 10.20
C GLN A 109 5.72 -10.19 10.50
N GLU A 110 4.39 -10.21 10.63
CA GLU A 110 3.65 -11.46 10.78
C GLU A 110 3.89 -12.41 9.59
N LEU A 111 3.94 -11.87 8.38
CA LEU A 111 4.21 -12.66 7.18
C LEU A 111 5.65 -13.21 7.15
N ILE A 112 6.61 -12.44 7.63
CA ILE A 112 8.00 -12.90 7.80
C ILE A 112 8.07 -14.00 8.84
N ASP A 113 7.43 -13.82 9.98
CA ASP A 113 7.42 -14.81 11.07
C ASP A 113 6.76 -16.13 10.65
N GLN A 114 5.79 -16.07 9.73
CA GLN A 114 5.14 -17.23 9.13
C GLN A 114 5.93 -17.83 7.96
N GLU A 115 7.12 -17.32 7.69
CA GLU A 115 7.97 -17.76 6.58
C GLU A 115 7.33 -17.60 5.19
N ARG A 116 6.38 -16.65 5.05
CA ARG A 116 5.71 -16.33 3.79
C ARG A 116 6.42 -15.25 2.99
N ALA A 117 7.31 -14.51 3.63
CA ALA A 117 8.14 -13.48 2.99
C ALA A 117 9.46 -13.34 3.76
N GLU A 118 10.46 -12.76 3.12
CA GLU A 118 11.80 -12.58 3.72
C GLU A 118 12.17 -11.11 3.86
N VAL A 119 11.60 -10.22 3.04
CA VAL A 119 11.90 -8.79 3.08
C VAL A 119 10.63 -7.97 2.96
N VAL A 120 10.69 -6.74 3.48
CA VAL A 120 9.61 -5.76 3.41
C VAL A 120 10.09 -4.56 2.61
N ILE A 121 9.33 -4.16 1.59
CA ILE A 121 9.67 -3.05 0.71
C ILE A 121 8.55 -2.01 0.77
N ILE A 122 8.93 -0.74 0.94
CA ILE A 122 8.04 0.41 0.93
C ILE A 122 8.56 1.41 -0.07
N SER A 123 7.66 1.91 -0.93
CA SER A 123 7.94 2.99 -1.88
C SER A 123 7.28 4.28 -1.38
N LEU A 124 8.01 5.38 -1.46
CA LEU A 124 7.48 6.68 -1.07
C LEU A 124 7.16 7.51 -2.31
N MET A 125 5.95 8.04 -2.35
CA MET A 125 5.49 9.01 -3.34
C MET A 125 5.63 10.42 -2.74
N PRO A 126 5.64 11.50 -3.56
CA PRO A 126 5.72 12.86 -3.02
C PRO A 126 4.65 13.20 -1.98
N GLN A 127 3.45 12.63 -2.11
CA GLN A 127 2.32 12.83 -1.21
C GLN A 127 2.22 11.79 -0.09
N SER A 128 3.15 10.82 -0.03
CA SER A 128 3.15 9.82 1.04
C SER A 128 3.30 10.48 2.41
N PRO A 129 2.73 9.88 3.48
CA PRO A 129 2.97 10.35 4.82
C PRO A 129 4.48 10.43 5.10
N LYS A 130 4.92 11.50 5.76
CA LYS A 130 6.33 11.70 6.06
C LYS A 130 6.68 10.98 7.35
N ILE A 131 7.56 9.99 7.23
CA ILE A 131 8.04 9.22 8.37
C ILE A 131 9.52 8.89 8.16
N ASP A 132 10.26 8.82 9.24
CA ASP A 132 11.67 8.43 9.18
C ASP A 132 11.77 6.90 9.12
N LEU A 133 11.87 6.36 7.90
CA LEU A 133 11.98 4.93 7.68
C LEU A 133 13.33 4.39 8.15
N GLU A 134 14.40 5.17 8.02
CA GLU A 134 15.75 4.71 8.40
C GLU A 134 15.86 4.43 9.90
N SER A 135 15.25 5.29 10.73
CA SER A 135 15.22 5.07 12.18
C SER A 135 14.40 3.83 12.58
N ARG A 136 13.60 3.29 11.65
CA ARG A 136 12.73 2.13 11.88
C ARG A 136 13.25 0.85 11.23
N GLY A 137 14.52 0.82 10.86
CA GLY A 137 15.18 -0.37 10.34
C GLY A 137 15.14 -0.53 8.83
N PHE A 138 14.61 0.44 8.10
CA PHE A 138 14.62 0.45 6.64
C PHE A 138 15.86 1.16 6.12
N LYS A 139 16.39 0.73 4.99
CA LYS A 139 17.43 1.43 4.26
C LYS A 139 16.96 1.73 2.84
N LYS A 140 17.39 2.85 2.29
CA LYS A 140 17.09 3.20 0.91
C LYS A 140 17.81 2.24 -0.02
N ILE A 141 17.08 1.59 -0.92
CA ILE A 141 17.64 0.59 -1.85
C ILE A 141 17.75 1.08 -3.28
N ASP A 142 16.92 2.06 -3.69
CA ASP A 142 16.94 2.58 -5.06
C ASP A 142 16.30 3.96 -5.15
N SER A 143 16.32 4.50 -6.37
CA SER A 143 15.51 5.66 -6.77
C SER A 143 14.90 5.32 -8.13
N THR A 144 13.59 5.49 -8.25
CA THR A 144 12.83 5.11 -9.44
C THR A 144 12.43 6.36 -10.22
N TYR A 145 12.68 6.34 -11.53
CA TYR A 145 12.38 7.44 -12.44
C TYR A 145 11.44 6.95 -13.54
N CYS A 146 10.55 7.82 -13.97
CA CYS A 146 9.59 7.53 -15.03
C CYS A 146 9.80 8.46 -16.20
N LYS A 147 9.75 7.92 -17.42
CA LYS A 147 9.69 8.69 -18.67
C LYS A 147 8.38 8.35 -19.36
N GLU A 148 7.58 9.37 -19.66
CA GLU A 148 6.30 9.20 -20.33
C GLU A 148 6.40 9.46 -21.84
#